data_1111895fc21c4d71a321397ccf49d9db
#
_entry.id   1111895fc21c4d71a321397ccf49d9db
#
_cell.length_a   1.000
_cell.length_b   1.000
_cell.length_c   1.000
_cell.angle_alpha   90.00
_cell.angle_beta   90.00
_cell.angle_gamma   90.00
#
_symmetry.space_group_name_H-M   'P 1'
#
loop_
_entity.id
_entity.type
_entity.pdbx_description
1 polymer ?
#
loop_
_entity_poly.entity_id
_entity_poly.type
_entity_poly.pdbx_seq_one_letter_code
_entity_poly.pdbx_strand_id
1 'polypeptide(L)'
;KLNMATLILGGESGIPLETYVRLKSELTSNIIVYSRYVTLEITPYPMVIVYPKLYVPGSYQGWNITNAPTLLSYRMNNKYEGYLNLIDENNPDAPITFKLTTEPVWNKGEEYGSGGAPGTLALKGGDISISPQGYYHISVDLNTLTLTPATPGEEMTTTDK
;
A
#
# COMPACT_ATOMS: atom_id res chain seq x y z
N LYS A 1 19.71 -1.75 -5.52
CA LYS A 1 18.75 -0.65 -5.17
C LYS A 1 18.63 0.38 -6.29
N LEU A 2 19.74 0.92 -6.86
CA LEU A 2 19.67 1.91 -7.95
C LEU A 2 18.96 1.37 -9.19
N ASN A 3 19.26 0.16 -9.64
CA ASN A 3 18.60 -0.48 -10.79
C ASN A 3 17.08 -0.53 -10.63
N MET A 4 16.60 -0.96 -9.46
CA MET A 4 15.16 -0.99 -9.15
C MET A 4 14.54 0.42 -9.15
N ALA A 5 15.21 1.39 -8.52
CA ALA A 5 14.72 2.77 -8.50
C ALA A 5 14.58 3.34 -9.92
N THR A 6 15.57 3.10 -10.78
CA THR A 6 15.56 3.55 -12.18
C THR A 6 14.41 2.93 -12.97
N LEU A 7 14.14 1.63 -12.79
CA LEU A 7 13.01 0.95 -13.44
C LEU A 7 11.64 1.47 -12.94
N ILE A 8 11.51 1.71 -11.63
CA ILE A 8 10.29 2.28 -11.03
C ILE A 8 10.03 3.71 -11.53
N LEU A 9 11.08 4.47 -11.82
CA LEU A 9 10.99 5.82 -12.38
C LEU A 9 10.76 5.84 -13.89
N GLY A 10 10.53 4.70 -14.52
CA GLY A 10 10.21 4.59 -15.94
C GLY A 10 11.41 4.35 -16.84
N GLY A 11 12.57 4.01 -16.29
CA GLY A 11 13.72 3.58 -17.08
C GLY A 11 13.48 2.24 -17.78
N GLU A 12 13.95 2.10 -19.01
CA GLU A 12 13.83 0.87 -19.78
C GLU A 12 15.10 0.02 -19.66
N SER A 13 14.92 -1.29 -19.58
CA SER A 13 16.04 -2.22 -19.49
C SER A 13 16.97 -2.14 -20.71
N GLY A 14 18.27 -1.99 -20.46
CA GLY A 14 19.29 -1.87 -21.49
C GLY A 14 19.44 -0.47 -22.11
N ILE A 15 18.60 0.50 -21.70
CA ILE A 15 18.66 1.88 -22.19
C ILE A 15 19.25 2.77 -21.09
N PRO A 16 20.36 3.50 -21.36
CA PRO A 16 20.92 4.45 -20.40
C PRO A 16 19.93 5.56 -20.06
N LEU A 17 19.77 5.83 -18.78
CA LEU A 17 18.93 6.92 -18.26
C LEU A 17 19.78 7.86 -17.41
N GLU A 18 19.73 9.15 -17.72
CA GLU A 18 20.32 10.17 -16.86
C GLU A 18 19.42 10.38 -15.64
N THR A 19 20.00 10.21 -14.45
CA THR A 19 19.29 10.26 -13.17
C THR A 19 19.96 11.27 -12.24
N TYR A 20 19.14 12.11 -11.60
CA TYR A 20 19.60 13.13 -10.67
C TYR A 20 19.40 12.65 -9.23
N VAL A 21 20.48 12.56 -8.48
CA VAL A 21 20.48 12.08 -7.09
C VAL A 21 20.92 13.18 -6.15
N ARG A 22 20.18 13.39 -5.07
CA ARG A 22 20.54 14.30 -3.99
C ARG A 22 20.22 13.72 -2.63
N LEU A 23 20.87 14.21 -1.60
CA LEU A 23 20.55 13.88 -0.22
C LEU A 23 19.42 14.78 0.27
N LYS A 24 18.47 14.20 0.98
CA LYS A 24 17.48 14.89 1.80
C LYS A 24 17.88 14.68 3.26
N SER A 25 18.03 15.75 4.01
CA SER A 25 18.20 15.73 5.47
C SER A 25 16.99 16.37 6.10
N GLU A 26 16.43 15.72 7.09
CA GLU A 26 15.26 16.18 7.82
C GLU A 26 15.59 16.19 9.31
N LEU A 27 15.73 17.40 9.88
CA LEU A 27 16.00 17.57 11.31
C LEU A 27 14.72 17.51 12.13
N THR A 28 13.65 18.10 11.60
CA THR A 28 12.29 18.07 12.17
C THR A 28 11.31 18.04 11.00
N SER A 29 10.03 17.78 11.27
CA SER A 29 8.98 17.76 10.23
C SER A 29 8.93 19.02 9.35
N ASN A 30 9.49 20.14 9.81
CA ASN A 30 9.44 21.44 9.11
C ASN A 30 10.82 21.92 8.61
N ILE A 31 11.91 21.23 8.94
CA ILE A 31 13.27 21.64 8.53
C ILE A 31 13.83 20.55 7.63
N ILE A 32 13.66 20.75 6.33
CA ILE A 32 14.17 19.85 5.28
C ILE A 32 15.27 20.59 4.51
N VAL A 33 16.42 19.96 4.39
CA VAL A 33 17.58 20.48 3.63
C VAL A 33 17.94 19.47 2.54
N TYR A 34 18.21 19.97 1.37
CA TYR A 34 18.68 19.15 0.25
C TYR A 34 20.11 19.52 -0.14
N SER A 35 20.93 18.52 -0.45
CA SER A 35 22.22 18.73 -1.09
C SER A 35 22.05 19.22 -2.54
N ARG A 36 23.16 19.64 -3.15
CA ARG A 36 23.23 19.68 -4.63
C ARG A 36 23.01 18.27 -5.17
N TYR A 37 22.46 18.17 -6.36
CA TYR A 37 22.34 16.88 -7.04
C TYR A 37 23.65 16.47 -7.72
N VAL A 38 23.83 15.19 -7.90
CA VAL A 38 24.83 14.57 -8.79
C VAL A 38 24.07 13.89 -9.91
N THR A 39 24.61 14.02 -11.12
CA THR A 39 24.07 13.32 -12.28
C THR A 39 24.73 11.95 -12.39
N LEU A 40 23.92 10.92 -12.57
CA LEU A 40 24.38 9.54 -12.81
C LEU A 40 23.73 9.03 -14.09
N GLU A 41 24.50 8.44 -14.97
CA GLU A 41 23.99 7.63 -16.06
C GLU A 41 23.84 6.19 -15.59
N ILE A 42 22.63 5.66 -15.62
CA ILE A 42 22.31 4.32 -15.16
C ILE A 42 21.66 3.56 -16.30
N THR A 43 22.28 2.43 -16.69
CA THR A 43 21.67 1.47 -17.62
C THR A 43 21.00 0.36 -16.79
N PRO A 44 19.67 0.35 -16.64
CA PRO A 44 19.01 -0.70 -15.88
C PRO A 44 19.09 -2.03 -16.62
N TYR A 45 19.17 -3.11 -15.85
CA TYR A 45 19.10 -4.48 -16.37
C TYR A 45 17.75 -5.10 -16.05
N PRO A 46 17.29 -6.13 -16.81
CA PRO A 46 16.02 -6.77 -16.57
C PRO A 46 15.93 -7.33 -15.15
N MET A 47 14.84 -7.01 -14.46
CA MET A 47 14.55 -7.62 -13.17
C MET A 47 13.04 -7.78 -12.99
N VAL A 48 12.64 -8.81 -12.29
CA VAL A 48 11.27 -8.95 -11.81
C VAL A 48 11.11 -8.08 -10.56
N ILE A 49 10.26 -7.07 -10.64
CA ILE A 49 9.93 -6.24 -9.48
C ILE A 49 8.81 -6.94 -8.71
N VAL A 50 9.11 -7.37 -7.48
CA VAL A 50 8.11 -7.92 -6.56
C VAL A 50 7.77 -6.83 -5.57
N TYR A 51 6.56 -6.29 -5.67
CA TYR A 51 6.08 -5.27 -4.75
C TYR A 51 5.69 -5.91 -3.41
N PRO A 52 6.04 -5.27 -2.28
CA PRO A 52 5.46 -5.64 -0.99
C PRO A 52 3.95 -5.57 -1.03
N LYS A 53 3.28 -6.48 -0.35
CA LYS A 53 1.82 -6.58 -0.36
C LYS A 53 1.25 -6.85 1.02
N LEU A 54 0.01 -6.41 1.21
CA LEU A 54 -0.83 -6.80 2.33
C LEU A 54 -1.99 -7.63 1.79
N TYR A 55 -2.22 -8.78 2.39
CA TYR A 55 -3.40 -9.61 2.13
C TYR A 55 -4.57 -9.06 2.95
N VAL A 56 -5.77 -9.15 2.41
CA VAL A 56 -6.99 -8.59 3.01
C VAL A 56 -8.04 -9.69 3.22
N PRO A 57 -7.80 -10.67 4.10
CA PRO A 57 -8.81 -11.66 4.43
C PRO A 57 -9.97 -11.02 5.22
N GLY A 58 -11.20 -11.42 4.92
CA GLY A 58 -12.37 -10.85 5.57
C GLY A 58 -13.65 -11.69 5.43
N SER A 59 -14.75 -11.20 6.01
CA SER A 59 -16.06 -11.86 6.00
C SER A 59 -16.57 -12.09 4.57
N TYR A 60 -16.33 -11.14 3.66
CA TYR A 60 -16.79 -11.18 2.28
C TYR A 60 -16.24 -12.36 1.45
N GLN A 61 -15.23 -13.06 1.92
CA GLN A 61 -14.65 -14.23 1.26
C GLN A 61 -14.41 -15.40 2.25
N GLY A 62 -15.13 -15.41 3.39
CA GLY A 62 -15.07 -16.47 4.39
C GLY A 62 -13.72 -16.56 5.12
N TRP A 63 -13.01 -15.46 5.26
CA TRP A 63 -11.70 -15.38 5.95
C TRP A 63 -10.61 -16.27 5.35
N ASN A 64 -10.73 -16.65 4.07
CA ASN A 64 -9.76 -17.47 3.38
C ASN A 64 -8.51 -16.64 3.03
N ILE A 65 -7.52 -16.66 3.91
CA ILE A 65 -6.30 -15.86 3.75
C ILE A 65 -5.47 -16.23 2.52
N THR A 66 -5.50 -17.49 2.09
CA THR A 66 -4.73 -17.97 0.93
C THR A 66 -5.21 -17.35 -0.38
N ASN A 67 -6.52 -17.09 -0.48
CA ASN A 67 -7.16 -16.49 -1.65
C ASN A 67 -7.56 -15.02 -1.41
N ALA A 68 -7.05 -14.41 -0.34
CA ALA A 68 -7.36 -13.03 -0.03
C ALA A 68 -6.80 -12.08 -1.10
N PRO A 69 -7.56 -11.06 -1.53
CA PRO A 69 -7.03 -10.01 -2.39
C PRO A 69 -5.91 -9.25 -1.69
N THR A 70 -5.13 -8.48 -2.46
CA THR A 70 -3.95 -7.81 -1.93
C THR A 70 -3.94 -6.33 -2.27
N LEU A 71 -3.39 -5.54 -1.34
CA LEU A 71 -2.95 -4.18 -1.56
C LEU A 71 -1.45 -4.19 -1.85
N LEU A 72 -0.97 -3.34 -2.76
CA LEU A 72 0.42 -3.32 -3.19
C LEU A 72 1.11 -2.02 -2.78
N SER A 73 2.37 -2.12 -2.37
CA SER A 73 3.23 -0.95 -2.13
C SER A 73 4.10 -0.70 -3.36
N TYR A 74 3.57 0.04 -4.33
CA TYR A 74 4.25 0.33 -5.60
C TYR A 74 5.55 1.13 -5.40
N ARG A 75 5.62 1.96 -4.37
CA ARG A 75 6.80 2.75 -4.01
C ARG A 75 7.71 2.09 -2.96
N MET A 76 7.36 0.89 -2.49
CA MET A 76 8.11 0.13 -1.47
C MET A 76 8.41 0.95 -0.20
N ASN A 77 7.44 1.73 0.25
CA ASN A 77 7.57 2.73 1.32
C ASN A 77 6.58 2.52 2.47
N ASN A 78 6.07 1.29 2.64
CA ASN A 78 5.04 0.90 3.62
C ASN A 78 3.68 1.59 3.42
N LYS A 79 3.45 2.18 2.23
CA LYS A 79 2.14 2.64 1.80
C LYS A 79 1.61 1.67 0.76
N TYR A 80 0.41 1.17 1.00
CA TYR A 80 -0.22 0.13 0.19
C TYR A 80 -1.54 0.65 -0.32
N GLU A 81 -1.91 0.26 -1.53
CA GLU A 81 -3.17 0.65 -2.14
C GLU A 81 -3.71 -0.45 -3.06
N GLY A 82 -5.00 -0.43 -3.28
CA GLY A 82 -5.66 -1.33 -4.21
C GLY A 82 -7.18 -1.21 -4.15
N TYR A 83 -7.81 -1.78 -5.17
CA TYR A 83 -9.26 -1.82 -5.31
C TYR A 83 -9.78 -3.15 -4.80
N LEU A 84 -10.77 -3.10 -3.91
CA LEU A 84 -11.38 -4.26 -3.29
C LEU A 84 -12.89 -4.28 -3.52
N ASN A 85 -13.40 -5.43 -3.93
CA ASN A 85 -14.83 -5.70 -3.93
C ASN A 85 -15.22 -6.26 -2.57
N LEU A 86 -15.75 -5.41 -1.70
CA LEU A 86 -16.14 -5.73 -0.33
C LEU A 86 -17.65 -5.97 -0.27
N ILE A 87 -18.09 -7.06 -0.92
CA ILE A 87 -19.50 -7.47 -0.98
C ILE A 87 -19.63 -8.91 -0.49
N ASP A 88 -20.54 -9.15 0.45
CA ASP A 88 -20.99 -10.47 0.87
C ASP A 88 -22.44 -10.64 0.41
N GLU A 89 -22.63 -11.35 -0.68
CA GLU A 89 -23.96 -11.59 -1.27
C GLU A 89 -24.90 -12.38 -0.35
N ASN A 90 -24.35 -13.13 0.61
CA ASN A 90 -25.14 -13.90 1.56
C ASN A 90 -25.65 -13.04 2.74
N ASN A 91 -24.98 -11.91 3.02
CA ASN A 91 -25.32 -11.00 4.11
C ASN A 91 -25.25 -9.54 3.64
N PRO A 92 -26.10 -9.09 2.72
CA PRO A 92 -25.95 -7.80 2.03
C PRO A 92 -26.09 -6.58 2.95
N ASP A 93 -26.78 -6.71 4.08
CA ASP A 93 -26.99 -5.63 5.04
C ASP A 93 -25.95 -5.60 6.17
N ALA A 94 -25.10 -6.60 6.26
CA ALA A 94 -24.07 -6.66 7.30
C ALA A 94 -22.84 -5.83 6.90
N PRO A 95 -22.14 -5.20 7.87
CA PRO A 95 -20.84 -4.59 7.57
C PRO A 95 -19.84 -5.67 7.17
N ILE A 96 -18.95 -5.33 6.23
CA ILE A 96 -17.79 -6.18 5.92
C ILE A 96 -16.76 -5.98 7.00
N THR A 97 -16.24 -7.10 7.50
CA THR A 97 -15.11 -7.10 8.45
C THR A 97 -13.90 -7.78 7.82
N PHE A 98 -12.70 -7.23 8.06
CA PHE A 98 -11.47 -7.78 7.51
C PHE A 98 -10.26 -7.43 8.37
N LYS A 99 -9.12 -8.03 8.05
CA LYS A 99 -7.80 -7.72 8.58
C LYS A 99 -6.80 -7.51 7.45
N LEU A 100 -5.63 -6.99 7.79
CA LEU A 100 -4.49 -6.85 6.89
C LEU A 100 -3.37 -7.75 7.40
N THR A 101 -2.77 -8.54 6.52
CA THR A 101 -1.67 -9.44 6.91
C THR A 101 -0.51 -9.34 5.92
N THR A 102 0.71 -9.46 6.40
CA THR A 102 1.91 -9.43 5.53
C THR A 102 2.18 -10.78 4.87
N GLU A 103 1.56 -11.85 5.37
CA GLU A 103 1.72 -13.21 4.86
C GLU A 103 0.37 -13.87 4.55
N PRO A 104 0.27 -14.77 3.56
CA PRO A 104 -0.96 -15.48 3.22
C PRO A 104 -1.25 -16.66 4.18
N VAL A 105 -0.79 -16.57 5.41
CA VAL A 105 -0.93 -17.59 6.45
C VAL A 105 -1.10 -16.91 7.80
N TRP A 106 -2.14 -17.29 8.55
CA TRP A 106 -2.39 -16.75 9.87
C TRP A 106 -1.24 -17.04 10.85
N ASN A 107 -0.94 -16.08 11.72
CA ASN A 107 0.09 -16.14 12.75
C ASN A 107 1.53 -16.35 12.22
N LYS A 108 1.81 -15.99 10.97
CA LYS A 108 3.15 -16.10 10.37
C LYS A 108 3.83 -14.75 10.12
N GLY A 109 3.06 -13.72 9.88
CA GLY A 109 3.56 -12.36 9.66
C GLY A 109 2.97 -11.37 10.65
N GLU A 110 3.05 -10.09 10.28
CA GLU A 110 2.35 -9.04 11.00
C GLU A 110 0.88 -9.02 10.57
N GLU A 111 0.01 -8.92 11.55
CA GLU A 111 -1.44 -8.81 11.36
C GLU A 111 -1.91 -7.49 11.93
N TYR A 112 -2.54 -6.69 11.09
CA TYR A 112 -3.09 -5.40 11.47
C TYR A 112 -4.60 -5.43 11.43
N GLY A 113 -5.20 -4.74 12.36
CA GLY A 113 -6.64 -4.56 12.46
C GLY A 113 -6.98 -3.17 12.97
N SER A 114 -8.23 -2.98 13.40
CA SER A 114 -8.70 -1.70 13.93
C SER A 114 -7.91 -1.25 15.15
N GLY A 115 -7.49 0.02 15.14
CA GLY A 115 -6.87 0.69 16.29
C GLY A 115 -7.86 1.27 17.29
N GLY A 116 -9.18 1.04 17.07
CA GLY A 116 -10.26 1.50 17.94
C GLY A 116 -10.86 2.86 17.55
N ALA A 117 -10.13 3.72 16.87
CA ALA A 117 -10.67 4.95 16.26
C ALA A 117 -10.85 4.75 14.75
N PRO A 118 -11.84 5.44 14.12
CA PRO A 118 -12.04 5.37 12.67
C PRO A 118 -10.76 5.66 11.89
N GLY A 119 -10.44 4.82 10.91
CA GLY A 119 -9.27 4.98 10.06
C GLY A 119 -7.93 4.69 10.73
N THR A 120 -7.90 4.26 11.99
CA THR A 120 -6.65 3.87 12.66
C THR A 120 -6.43 2.36 12.65
N LEU A 121 -5.17 1.97 12.57
CA LEU A 121 -4.73 0.58 12.61
C LEU A 121 -3.93 0.29 13.88
N ALA A 122 -3.94 -0.96 14.31
CA ALA A 122 -3.07 -1.47 15.35
C ALA A 122 -2.56 -2.85 14.97
N LEU A 123 -1.32 -3.15 15.37
CA LEU A 123 -0.78 -4.51 15.30
C LEU A 123 -1.61 -5.41 16.22
N LYS A 124 -2.09 -6.53 15.69
CA LYS A 124 -3.01 -7.45 16.36
C LYS A 124 -4.33 -6.79 16.81
N GLY A 125 -4.73 -5.69 16.17
CA GLY A 125 -5.99 -5.00 16.42
C GLY A 125 -7.20 -5.86 16.12
N GLY A 126 -8.38 -5.39 16.53
CA GLY A 126 -9.69 -5.99 16.20
C GLY A 126 -9.97 -5.99 14.70
N ASP A 127 -11.14 -6.50 14.31
CA ASP A 127 -11.52 -6.47 12.90
C ASP A 127 -11.80 -5.03 12.44
N ILE A 128 -11.32 -4.70 11.22
CA ILE A 128 -11.68 -3.45 10.55
C ILE A 128 -13.08 -3.65 9.98
N SER A 129 -13.94 -2.65 10.13
CA SER A 129 -15.33 -2.72 9.64
C SER A 129 -15.59 -1.61 8.63
N ILE A 130 -16.23 -1.97 7.50
CA ILE A 130 -16.67 -1.04 6.45
C ILE A 130 -18.14 -1.27 6.15
N SER A 131 -18.89 -0.18 6.07
CA SER A 131 -20.30 -0.12 5.65
C SER A 131 -20.57 1.21 4.95
N PRO A 132 -21.42 1.26 3.89
CA PRO A 132 -22.09 0.12 3.26
C PRO A 132 -21.12 -0.82 2.54
N GLN A 133 -21.59 -1.99 2.15
CA GLN A 133 -20.86 -2.89 1.26
C GLN A 133 -20.68 -2.26 -0.11
N GLY A 134 -19.59 -2.58 -0.80
CA GLY A 134 -19.34 -1.99 -2.12
C GLY A 134 -17.94 -2.22 -2.64
N TYR A 135 -17.65 -1.51 -3.70
CA TYR A 135 -16.32 -1.47 -4.30
C TYR A 135 -15.55 -0.28 -3.75
N TYR A 136 -14.36 -0.51 -3.22
CA TYR A 136 -13.56 0.50 -2.54
C TYR A 136 -12.14 0.54 -3.07
N HIS A 137 -11.58 1.74 -3.18
CA HIS A 137 -10.15 1.96 -3.16
C HIS A 137 -9.70 2.04 -1.71
N ILE A 138 -8.80 1.17 -1.31
CA ILE A 138 -8.25 1.15 0.05
C ILE A 138 -6.81 1.63 0.01
N SER A 139 -6.50 2.65 0.80
CA SER A 139 -5.14 3.12 1.04
C SER A 139 -4.73 2.83 2.48
N VAL A 140 -3.55 2.29 2.66
CA VAL A 140 -2.97 1.94 3.97
C VAL A 140 -1.58 2.57 4.08
N ASP A 141 -1.32 3.26 5.18
CA ASP A 141 0.02 3.74 5.53
C ASP A 141 0.45 3.10 6.86
N LEU A 142 1.36 2.13 6.78
CA LEU A 142 1.88 1.45 7.98
C LEU A 142 2.88 2.29 8.76
N ASN A 143 3.39 3.40 8.21
CA ASN A 143 4.26 4.30 8.96
C ASN A 143 3.47 5.13 9.97
N THR A 144 2.19 5.42 9.66
CA THR A 144 1.28 6.18 10.52
C THR A 144 0.17 5.32 11.13
N LEU A 145 0.10 4.04 10.75
CA LEU A 145 -0.95 3.10 11.13
C LEU A 145 -2.35 3.64 10.80
N THR A 146 -2.54 4.05 9.56
CA THR A 146 -3.81 4.58 9.06
C THR A 146 -4.34 3.80 7.86
N LEU A 147 -5.66 3.75 7.74
CA LEU A 147 -6.39 3.18 6.63
C LEU A 147 -7.47 4.16 6.17
N THR A 148 -7.53 4.39 4.86
CA THR A 148 -8.52 5.28 4.25
C THR A 148 -9.25 4.49 3.15
N PRO A 149 -10.55 4.19 3.31
CA PRO A 149 -11.40 3.71 2.24
C PRO A 149 -11.94 4.90 1.45
N ALA A 150 -12.01 4.77 0.13
CA ALA A 150 -12.67 5.72 -0.76
C ALA A 150 -13.57 4.98 -1.74
N THR A 151 -14.75 5.51 -2.03
CA THR A 151 -15.61 4.97 -3.09
C THR A 151 -15.08 5.39 -4.46
N PRO A 152 -15.32 4.61 -5.54
CA PRO A 152 -14.89 4.97 -6.88
C PRO A 152 -15.46 6.33 -7.29
N GLY A 153 -14.57 7.25 -7.70
CA GLY A 153 -14.90 8.62 -8.06
C GLY A 153 -14.47 9.68 -7.05
N GLU A 154 -14.26 9.33 -5.78
CA GLU A 154 -13.70 10.24 -4.77
C GLU A 154 -12.17 10.33 -4.85
N GLU A 155 -11.52 9.31 -5.36
CA GLU A 155 -10.05 9.17 -5.46
C GLU A 155 -9.43 9.92 -6.65
N MET A 156 -10.24 10.29 -7.64
CA MET A 156 -9.77 10.95 -8.86
C MET A 156 -9.42 12.45 -8.67
N THR A 157 -9.55 12.98 -7.47
CA THR A 157 -9.30 14.38 -7.14
C THR A 157 -7.91 14.66 -6.55
N THR A 158 -7.12 13.65 -6.26
CA THR A 158 -5.75 13.86 -5.77
C THR A 158 -4.77 14.03 -6.91
N THR A 159 -4.39 15.27 -7.11
CA THR A 159 -3.30 15.73 -7.97
C THR A 159 -1.96 15.31 -7.37
N ASP A 160 -1.59 14.06 -7.54
CA ASP A 160 -0.22 13.59 -7.28
C ASP A 160 0.29 12.84 -8.52
N LYS A 161 0.67 13.65 -9.51
CA LYS A 161 1.55 13.22 -10.60
C LYS A 161 2.98 13.65 -10.30
#